data_047ee5f57183924e3e95c074571fd7e5
#
_entry.id   047ee5f57183924e3e95c074571fd7e5
#
_cell.length_a   1.000
_cell.length_b   1.000
_cell.length_c   1.000
_cell.angle_alpha   90.00
_cell.angle_beta   90.00
_cell.angle_gamma   90.00
#
_symmetry.space_group_name_H-M   'P 1'
#
loop_
_entity.id
_entity.type
_entity.pdbx_description
1 polymer ?
#
loop_
_entity_poly.entity_id
_entity_poly.type
_entity_poly.pdbx_seq_one_letter_code
_entity_poly.pdbx_strand_id
1 'polypeptide(L)'
;MLPVLNKEAVEKALKFGMGINAELGQKNAFDRKNYFYPDLPKGYQISQMAHPIVGKGHIDIVVNEGEKNEYTKRIGITRAHLEEDAGKSVHDAVPQMTGVDLNRAGTPLIEIVSEPDMRSASEAVAYAKAIHQLVTWLEISDAVMAEGSFRCDCNVSVRKPNEPFGTRNELKNLNSFRFIEMAINSEIQRQIDVLEDGGKILQATRLYDPATNTTRAMRDKEEANDYRYFPDPDLLPVQIDDDTIDRIRATMPELPADRRQRLQDTLGLSDYDSQILTGSKALANFFEAVVALVGTNHAKTAANWIMGDLLGALNKDEKTIEQSPISAEQLAKLIERISDNTLSVSYTHLRAHETSLHL
;
A
#
# COMPACT_ATOMS: atom_id res chain seq x y z
N MET A 1 8.92 -23.23 -24.27
CA MET A 1 7.75 -22.33 -24.49
C MET A 1 8.24 -20.93 -24.15
N LEU A 2 8.04 -19.96 -25.04
CA LEU A 2 8.40 -18.57 -24.76
C LEU A 2 7.43 -17.96 -23.75
N PRO A 3 7.87 -17.00 -22.92
CA PRO A 3 6.99 -16.30 -21.99
C PRO A 3 5.91 -15.52 -22.74
N VAL A 4 4.72 -15.45 -22.16
CA VAL A 4 3.60 -14.67 -22.69
C VAL A 4 3.24 -13.62 -21.64
N LEU A 5 3.17 -12.34 -22.06
CA LEU A 5 2.83 -11.24 -21.18
C LEU A 5 1.42 -11.41 -20.61
N ASN A 6 1.30 -11.24 -19.28
CA ASN A 6 0.03 -11.27 -18.60
C ASN A 6 -0.74 -9.95 -18.84
N LYS A 7 -1.83 -10.03 -19.60
CA LYS A 7 -2.68 -8.89 -19.92
C LYS A 7 -3.23 -8.20 -18.67
N GLU A 8 -3.65 -8.98 -17.67
CA GLU A 8 -4.21 -8.43 -16.44
C GLU A 8 -3.18 -7.63 -15.64
N ALA A 9 -1.92 -8.07 -15.62
CA ALA A 9 -0.85 -7.31 -14.97
C ALA A 9 -0.65 -5.94 -15.64
N VAL A 10 -0.71 -5.88 -16.97
CA VAL A 10 -0.65 -4.62 -17.74
C VAL A 10 -1.84 -3.72 -17.39
N GLU A 11 -3.06 -4.26 -17.38
CA GLU A 11 -4.27 -3.48 -17.06
C GLU A 11 -4.24 -2.96 -15.62
N LYS A 12 -3.77 -3.75 -14.66
CA LYS A 12 -3.58 -3.34 -13.26
C LYS A 12 -2.54 -2.23 -13.12
N ALA A 13 -1.42 -2.32 -13.84
CA ALA A 13 -0.42 -1.26 -13.84
C ALA A 13 -0.94 0.05 -14.43
N LEU A 14 -1.74 -0.01 -15.50
CA LEU A 14 -2.40 1.16 -16.09
C LEU A 14 -3.41 1.79 -15.12
N LYS A 15 -4.23 0.98 -14.43
CA LYS A 15 -5.13 1.47 -13.36
C LYS A 15 -4.36 2.19 -12.26
N PHE A 16 -3.23 1.63 -11.83
CA PHE A 16 -2.36 2.29 -10.86
C PHE A 16 -1.89 3.66 -11.38
N GLY A 17 -1.37 3.71 -12.61
CA GLY A 17 -0.93 4.95 -13.23
C GLY A 17 -2.03 6.01 -13.32
N MET A 18 -3.26 5.61 -13.65
CA MET A 18 -4.42 6.51 -13.65
C MET A 18 -4.73 7.01 -12.24
N GLY A 19 -4.65 6.14 -11.22
CA GLY A 19 -4.90 6.49 -9.82
C GLY A 19 -3.92 7.49 -9.21
N ILE A 20 -2.73 7.63 -9.79
CA ILE A 20 -1.71 8.60 -9.37
C ILE A 20 -1.50 9.73 -10.37
N ASN A 21 -2.43 9.92 -11.31
CA ASN A 21 -2.36 10.94 -12.37
C ASN A 21 -1.03 10.90 -13.15
N ALA A 22 -0.52 9.70 -13.43
CA ALA A 22 0.75 9.51 -14.10
C ALA A 22 0.66 9.62 -15.62
N GLU A 23 1.80 9.93 -16.22
CA GLU A 23 2.02 9.73 -17.64
C GLU A 23 2.00 8.23 -17.95
N LEU A 24 1.18 7.79 -18.89
CA LEU A 24 1.12 6.40 -19.29
C LEU A 24 2.00 6.19 -20.51
N GLY A 25 2.88 5.18 -20.44
CA GLY A 25 3.77 4.84 -21.54
C GLY A 25 3.01 4.20 -22.69
N GLN A 26 2.99 4.85 -23.86
CA GLN A 26 2.39 4.24 -25.07
C GLN A 26 3.22 3.10 -25.60
N LYS A 27 4.56 3.19 -25.47
CA LYS A 27 5.50 2.15 -25.84
C LYS A 27 6.22 1.63 -24.61
N ASN A 28 6.00 0.38 -24.30
CA ASN A 28 6.59 -0.30 -23.14
C ASN A 28 7.48 -1.43 -23.62
N ALA A 29 8.63 -1.61 -22.99
CA ALA A 29 9.53 -2.70 -23.29
C ALA A 29 10.00 -3.36 -22.02
N PHE A 30 10.20 -4.67 -22.08
CA PHE A 30 10.77 -5.44 -21.01
C PHE A 30 12.26 -5.66 -21.26
N ASP A 31 13.02 -5.58 -20.17
CA ASP A 31 14.45 -5.79 -20.13
C ASP A 31 14.76 -6.99 -19.23
N ARG A 32 15.91 -7.60 -19.43
CA ARG A 32 16.49 -8.57 -18.50
C ARG A 32 17.42 -7.84 -17.53
N LYS A 33 17.08 -7.92 -16.23
CA LYS A 33 17.92 -7.49 -15.10
C LYS A 33 18.73 -8.67 -14.62
N ASN A 34 20.02 -8.70 -14.92
CA ASN A 34 20.85 -9.88 -14.68
C ASN A 34 21.46 -9.85 -13.28
N TYR A 35 21.19 -10.87 -12.49
CA TYR A 35 21.83 -11.12 -11.18
C TYR A 35 21.60 -12.58 -10.77
N PHE A 36 22.45 -13.09 -9.87
CA PHE A 36 22.45 -14.49 -9.51
C PHE A 36 22.10 -14.68 -8.03
N TYR A 37 20.96 -15.33 -7.80
CA TYR A 37 20.53 -15.76 -6.48
C TYR A 37 19.91 -17.15 -6.57
N PRO A 38 19.99 -17.98 -5.49
CA PRO A 38 19.41 -19.33 -5.49
C PRO A 38 17.91 -19.34 -5.80
N ASP A 39 17.17 -18.32 -5.37
CA ASP A 39 15.74 -18.15 -5.59
C ASP A 39 15.39 -17.49 -6.94
N LEU A 40 16.40 -17.20 -7.75
CA LEU A 40 16.25 -16.74 -9.14
C LEU A 40 17.11 -17.64 -10.07
N PRO A 41 16.77 -18.93 -10.26
CA PRO A 41 17.67 -19.90 -10.89
C PRO A 41 17.98 -19.61 -12.36
N LYS A 42 17.16 -18.85 -13.08
CA LYS A 42 17.43 -18.45 -14.46
C LYS A 42 18.48 -17.33 -14.61
N GLY A 43 18.90 -16.70 -13.49
CA GLY A 43 19.97 -15.71 -13.47
C GLY A 43 19.58 -14.32 -13.97
N TYR A 44 18.30 -14.07 -14.25
CA TYR A 44 17.78 -12.76 -14.59
C TYR A 44 16.33 -12.59 -14.13
N GLN A 45 15.92 -11.37 -13.94
CA GLN A 45 14.54 -10.96 -13.66
C GLN A 45 14.03 -10.14 -14.85
N ILE A 46 12.83 -10.45 -15.34
CA ILE A 46 12.14 -9.60 -16.31
C ILE A 46 11.71 -8.33 -15.57
N SER A 47 12.03 -7.17 -16.14
CA SER A 47 11.78 -5.84 -15.55
C SER A 47 11.54 -4.82 -16.66
N GLN A 48 11.38 -3.55 -16.33
CA GLN A 48 11.31 -2.44 -17.28
C GLN A 48 12.26 -1.33 -16.83
N MET A 49 13.29 -1.03 -17.62
CA MET A 49 14.26 0.02 -17.26
C MET A 49 14.01 1.32 -18.03
N ALA A 50 14.18 1.26 -19.37
CA ALA A 50 14.10 2.45 -20.20
C ALA A 50 12.68 2.87 -20.57
N HIS A 51 11.75 1.91 -20.60
CA HIS A 51 10.38 2.11 -21.07
C HIS A 51 9.35 1.56 -20.07
N PRO A 52 9.23 2.17 -18.86
CA PRO A 52 8.27 1.74 -17.87
C PRO A 52 6.83 2.02 -18.34
N ILE A 53 5.90 1.16 -17.91
CA ILE A 53 4.48 1.29 -18.26
C ILE A 53 3.83 2.52 -17.62
N VAL A 54 4.30 2.93 -16.46
CA VAL A 54 3.83 4.12 -15.72
C VAL A 54 5.00 5.06 -15.54
N GLY A 55 4.89 6.25 -16.11
CA GLY A 55 5.85 7.33 -15.98
C GLY A 55 5.65 8.16 -14.72
N LYS A 56 6.00 9.45 -14.80
CA LYS A 56 5.90 10.37 -13.67
C LYS A 56 4.45 10.59 -13.26
N GLY A 57 4.21 10.55 -11.97
CA GLY A 57 2.93 10.82 -11.35
C GLY A 57 3.12 11.40 -9.95
N HIS A 58 2.04 11.45 -9.18
CA HIS A 58 2.10 11.91 -7.80
C HIS A 58 0.93 11.34 -6.99
N ILE A 59 1.10 11.35 -5.67
CA ILE A 59 0.05 11.06 -4.71
C ILE A 59 0.10 12.11 -3.59
N ASP A 60 -1.08 12.58 -3.17
CA ASP A 60 -1.20 13.45 -2.01
C ASP A 60 -1.41 12.59 -0.77
N ILE A 61 -0.59 12.82 0.26
CA ILE A 61 -0.63 12.10 1.52
C ILE A 61 -1.11 13.02 2.64
N VAL A 62 -1.85 12.48 3.60
CA VAL A 62 -2.20 13.16 4.84
C VAL A 62 -1.28 12.67 5.93
N VAL A 63 -0.53 13.59 6.52
CA VAL A 63 0.47 13.30 7.57
C VAL A 63 -0.12 13.67 8.92
N ASN A 64 0.10 12.84 9.95
CA ASN A 64 -0.44 13.00 11.30
C ASN A 64 -1.98 13.14 11.31
N GLU A 65 -2.62 12.33 10.50
CA GLU A 65 -4.06 12.36 10.25
C GLU A 65 -4.87 12.26 11.56
N GLY A 66 -5.81 13.18 11.75
CA GLY A 66 -6.59 13.31 12.98
C GLY A 66 -5.88 14.01 14.15
N GLU A 67 -4.65 14.48 13.99
CA GLU A 67 -3.89 15.21 14.99
C GLU A 67 -3.93 16.73 14.74
N LYS A 68 -3.56 17.54 15.75
CA LYS A 68 -3.52 19.01 15.63
C LYS A 68 -2.52 19.53 14.59
N ASN A 69 -1.51 18.75 14.27
CA ASN A 69 -0.46 19.05 13.33
C ASN A 69 -0.63 18.30 11.99
N GLU A 70 -1.85 17.94 11.66
CA GLU A 70 -2.19 17.34 10.38
C GLU A 70 -1.87 18.29 9.22
N TYR A 71 -1.33 17.75 8.15
CA TYR A 71 -1.09 18.47 6.90
C TYR A 71 -1.09 17.54 5.70
N THR A 72 -1.43 18.08 4.55
CA THR A 72 -1.33 17.37 3.27
C THR A 72 -0.03 17.68 2.58
N LYS A 73 0.59 16.66 1.98
CA LYS A 73 1.82 16.80 1.21
C LYS A 73 1.76 15.98 -0.07
N ARG A 74 2.19 16.58 -1.18
CA ARG A 74 2.37 15.90 -2.44
C ARG A 74 3.70 15.18 -2.49
N ILE A 75 3.66 13.90 -2.84
CA ILE A 75 4.85 13.07 -3.09
C ILE A 75 4.85 12.68 -4.56
N GLY A 76 5.93 13.02 -5.24
CA GLY A 76 6.16 12.61 -6.61
C GLY A 76 6.44 11.11 -6.71
N ILE A 77 6.01 10.53 -7.81
CA ILE A 77 6.33 9.16 -8.20
C ILE A 77 7.12 9.25 -9.49
N THR A 78 8.36 8.76 -9.47
CA THR A 78 9.25 8.77 -10.62
C THR A 78 8.73 7.86 -11.72
N ARG A 79 8.26 6.68 -11.32
CA ARG A 79 7.70 5.64 -12.21
C ARG A 79 7.08 4.51 -11.42
N ALA A 80 6.25 3.71 -12.09
CA ALA A 80 5.99 2.35 -11.69
C ALA A 80 6.20 1.42 -12.90
N HIS A 81 6.81 0.27 -12.66
CA HIS A 81 7.14 -0.65 -13.73
C HIS A 81 6.81 -2.09 -13.35
N LEU A 82 6.54 -2.89 -14.38
CA LEU A 82 6.25 -4.31 -14.21
C LEU A 82 7.54 -5.11 -14.14
N GLU A 83 7.55 -6.05 -13.21
CA GLU A 83 8.58 -7.06 -13.02
C GLU A 83 7.95 -8.44 -12.85
N GLU A 84 8.76 -9.46 -12.85
CA GLU A 84 8.42 -10.75 -12.26
C GLU A 84 9.04 -10.87 -10.88
N ASP A 85 8.35 -11.52 -9.94
CA ASP A 85 8.90 -11.75 -8.61
C ASP A 85 9.90 -12.92 -8.63
N ALA A 86 10.89 -12.87 -7.73
CA ALA A 86 11.79 -13.99 -7.44
C ALA A 86 11.11 -14.99 -6.49
N GLY A 87 11.69 -16.15 -6.32
CA GLY A 87 11.33 -17.08 -5.26
C GLY A 87 11.68 -16.54 -3.87
N LYS A 88 11.77 -17.42 -2.92
CA LYS A 88 12.11 -17.08 -1.53
C LYS A 88 13.17 -18.03 -0.99
N SER A 89 14.26 -17.48 -0.45
CA SER A 89 15.23 -18.25 0.32
C SER A 89 14.73 -18.40 1.77
N VAL A 90 14.68 -19.65 2.26
CA VAL A 90 14.18 -20.00 3.60
C VAL A 90 15.34 -20.54 4.41
N HIS A 91 15.81 -19.75 5.38
CA HIS A 91 17.04 -20.04 6.12
C HIS A 91 16.82 -20.94 7.35
N ASP A 92 15.62 -20.95 7.90
CA ASP A 92 15.31 -21.61 9.19
C ASP A 92 14.57 -22.96 9.05
N ALA A 93 14.33 -23.42 7.82
CA ALA A 93 13.57 -24.63 7.58
C ALA A 93 14.33 -25.92 7.96
N VAL A 94 15.67 -25.93 7.80
CA VAL A 94 16.56 -27.03 8.15
C VAL A 94 17.87 -26.46 8.70
N PRO A 95 18.38 -26.97 9.84
CA PRO A 95 19.66 -26.50 10.40
C PRO A 95 20.80 -26.61 9.38
N GLN A 96 21.58 -25.55 9.25
CA GLN A 96 22.75 -25.44 8.34
C GLN A 96 22.44 -25.56 6.83
N MET A 97 21.16 -25.49 6.42
CA MET A 97 20.74 -25.52 5.04
C MET A 97 19.82 -24.33 4.74
N THR A 98 19.88 -23.84 3.52
CA THR A 98 18.92 -22.86 3.00
C THR A 98 18.00 -23.59 2.04
N GLY A 99 16.70 -23.57 2.32
CA GLY A 99 15.68 -24.01 1.39
C GLY A 99 15.42 -22.95 0.33
N VAL A 100 14.96 -23.38 -0.85
CA VAL A 100 14.51 -22.48 -1.92
C VAL A 100 13.05 -22.79 -2.20
N ASP A 101 12.18 -21.80 -1.98
CA ASP A 101 10.76 -21.85 -2.31
C ASP A 101 10.52 -21.02 -3.59
N LEU A 102 10.10 -21.71 -4.64
CA LEU A 102 9.86 -21.09 -5.95
C LEU A 102 8.36 -20.82 -6.23
N ASN A 103 7.47 -20.99 -5.26
CA ASN A 103 6.03 -20.81 -5.47
C ASN A 103 5.66 -19.38 -5.92
N ARG A 104 6.45 -18.38 -5.51
CA ARG A 104 6.27 -16.98 -5.91
C ARG A 104 6.99 -16.61 -7.20
N ALA A 105 7.96 -17.40 -7.64
CA ALA A 105 8.78 -17.09 -8.80
C ALA A 105 7.96 -16.91 -10.09
N GLY A 106 8.17 -15.80 -10.79
CA GLY A 106 7.44 -15.45 -12.00
C GLY A 106 6.07 -14.82 -11.78
N THR A 107 5.63 -14.63 -10.53
CA THR A 107 4.40 -13.85 -10.23
C THR A 107 4.60 -12.40 -10.69
N PRO A 108 3.62 -11.78 -11.38
CA PRO A 108 3.70 -10.38 -11.75
C PRO A 108 3.88 -9.49 -10.51
N LEU A 109 4.82 -8.56 -10.60
CA LEU A 109 5.17 -7.59 -9.57
C LEU A 109 5.12 -6.18 -10.18
N ILE A 110 4.59 -5.22 -9.45
CA ILE A 110 4.72 -3.80 -9.78
C ILE A 110 5.68 -3.16 -8.78
N GLU A 111 6.75 -2.54 -9.26
CA GLU A 111 7.65 -1.73 -8.44
C GLU A 111 7.30 -0.25 -8.60
N ILE A 112 7.03 0.42 -7.48
CA ILE A 112 6.64 1.82 -7.42
C ILE A 112 7.81 2.61 -6.80
N VAL A 113 8.34 3.58 -7.53
CA VAL A 113 9.51 4.37 -7.12
C VAL A 113 9.08 5.80 -6.85
N SER A 114 9.20 6.25 -5.60
CA SER A 114 8.90 7.65 -5.22
C SER A 114 10.05 8.59 -5.55
N GLU A 115 9.73 9.87 -5.75
CA GLU A 115 10.71 10.94 -5.64
C GLU A 115 11.19 11.10 -4.18
N PRO A 116 12.39 11.67 -3.96
CA PRO A 116 12.94 11.86 -2.61
C PRO A 116 12.33 13.08 -1.92
N ASP A 117 11.01 13.15 -1.86
CA ASP A 117 10.27 14.30 -1.32
C ASP A 117 10.00 14.21 0.17
N MET A 118 10.02 12.99 0.74
CA MET A 118 9.74 12.74 2.15
C MET A 118 10.87 13.27 3.05
N ARG A 119 10.51 13.83 4.20
CA ARG A 119 11.43 14.47 5.16
C ARG A 119 11.32 13.93 6.57
N SER A 120 10.43 12.98 6.83
CA SER A 120 10.26 12.34 8.14
C SER A 120 9.79 10.89 7.99
N ALA A 121 9.93 10.13 9.08
CA ALA A 121 9.37 8.78 9.16
C ALA A 121 7.84 8.79 9.05
N SER A 122 7.17 9.79 9.64
CA SER A 122 5.71 9.95 9.54
C SER A 122 5.24 10.16 8.11
N GLU A 123 5.96 10.97 7.31
CA GLU A 123 5.67 11.14 5.89
C GLU A 123 5.85 9.83 5.10
N ALA A 124 6.90 9.06 5.40
CA ALA A 124 7.14 7.77 4.75
C ALA A 124 6.04 6.75 5.09
N VAL A 125 5.57 6.72 6.34
CA VAL A 125 4.44 5.87 6.76
C VAL A 125 3.14 6.31 6.09
N ALA A 126 2.86 7.62 6.05
CA ALA A 126 1.69 8.16 5.37
C ALA A 126 1.69 7.81 3.87
N TYR A 127 2.84 7.93 3.20
CA TYR A 127 3.03 7.52 1.82
C TYR A 127 2.77 6.01 1.63
N ALA A 128 3.40 5.16 2.45
CA ALA A 128 3.22 3.72 2.36
C ALA A 128 1.76 3.30 2.57
N LYS A 129 1.05 3.93 3.52
CA LYS A 129 -0.39 3.71 3.74
C LYS A 129 -1.24 4.17 2.56
N ALA A 130 -0.95 5.32 1.97
CA ALA A 130 -1.67 5.82 0.80
C ALA A 130 -1.51 4.90 -0.42
N ILE A 131 -0.28 4.42 -0.69
CA ILE A 131 -0.03 3.44 -1.76
C ILE A 131 -0.75 2.11 -1.45
N HIS A 132 -0.65 1.63 -0.21
CA HIS A 132 -1.35 0.40 0.23
C HIS A 132 -2.86 0.50 -0.01
N GLN A 133 -3.48 1.60 0.44
CA GLN A 133 -4.90 1.86 0.22
C GLN A 133 -5.24 1.91 -1.27
N LEU A 134 -4.44 2.59 -2.08
CA LEU A 134 -4.69 2.70 -3.51
C LEU A 134 -4.63 1.34 -4.22
N VAL A 135 -3.60 0.52 -3.95
CA VAL A 135 -3.45 -0.77 -4.63
C VAL A 135 -4.51 -1.79 -4.20
N THR A 136 -4.96 -1.76 -2.94
CA THR A 136 -6.07 -2.59 -2.47
C THR A 136 -7.42 -2.11 -3.02
N TRP A 137 -7.64 -0.80 -3.07
CA TRP A 137 -8.85 -0.20 -3.62
C TRP A 137 -9.04 -0.48 -5.10
N LEU A 138 -7.96 -0.45 -5.87
CA LEU A 138 -7.93 -0.78 -7.29
C LEU A 138 -7.88 -2.30 -7.56
N GLU A 139 -7.86 -3.13 -6.52
CA GLU A 139 -7.78 -4.59 -6.63
C GLU A 139 -6.53 -5.07 -7.40
N ILE A 140 -5.44 -4.32 -7.26
CA ILE A 140 -4.15 -4.65 -7.87
C ILE A 140 -3.46 -5.74 -7.07
N SER A 141 -3.49 -5.64 -5.74
CA SER A 141 -2.89 -6.56 -4.79
C SER A 141 -3.74 -6.63 -3.53
N ASP A 142 -3.67 -7.75 -2.80
CA ASP A 142 -4.17 -7.87 -1.42
C ASP A 142 -3.31 -7.10 -0.41
N ALA A 143 -2.09 -6.76 -0.82
CA ALA A 143 -1.12 -5.94 -0.10
C ALA A 143 -0.82 -6.39 1.34
N VAL A 144 -0.80 -7.70 1.61
CA VAL A 144 -0.51 -8.26 2.94
C VAL A 144 0.98 -8.22 3.22
N MET A 145 1.42 -7.28 4.07
CA MET A 145 2.86 -7.10 4.39
C MET A 145 3.48 -8.34 5.02
N ALA A 146 2.75 -9.03 5.89
CA ALA A 146 3.23 -10.23 6.59
C ALA A 146 3.50 -11.40 5.62
N GLU A 147 2.76 -11.47 4.52
CA GLU A 147 2.89 -12.51 3.50
C GLU A 147 3.84 -12.10 2.37
N GLY A 148 4.24 -10.83 2.33
CA GLY A 148 5.18 -10.27 1.36
C GLY A 148 4.57 -9.89 0.02
N SER A 149 3.23 -9.77 -0.06
CA SER A 149 2.55 -9.22 -1.24
C SER A 149 2.55 -7.68 -1.26
N PHE A 150 2.96 -7.04 -0.16
CA PHE A 150 3.35 -5.64 -0.10
C PHE A 150 4.69 -5.52 0.61
N ARG A 151 5.71 -5.06 -0.10
CA ARG A 151 7.05 -4.86 0.42
C ARG A 151 7.46 -3.41 0.28
N CYS A 152 8.20 -2.92 1.24
CA CYS A 152 8.69 -1.55 1.26
C CYS A 152 10.18 -1.55 1.58
N ASP A 153 10.99 -1.02 0.68
CA ASP A 153 12.40 -0.72 0.89
C ASP A 153 12.53 0.80 1.06
N CYS A 154 13.20 1.25 2.12
CA CYS A 154 13.35 2.67 2.41
C CYS A 154 14.80 3.12 2.19
N ASN A 155 15.00 4.12 1.34
CA ASN A 155 16.28 4.79 1.19
C ASN A 155 16.35 6.01 2.11
N VAL A 156 17.28 6.00 3.06
CA VAL A 156 17.44 7.05 4.07
C VAL A 156 18.79 7.72 3.95
N SER A 157 18.81 9.05 3.94
CA SER A 157 20.01 9.87 4.09
C SER A 157 19.70 11.10 4.92
N VAL A 158 20.70 11.63 5.62
CA VAL A 158 20.59 12.87 6.39
C VAL A 158 21.44 13.96 5.77
N ARG A 159 21.02 15.21 5.92
CA ARG A 159 21.75 16.41 5.49
C ARG A 159 21.38 17.61 6.36
N LYS A 160 22.23 18.62 6.41
CA LYS A 160 21.83 19.91 6.95
C LYS A 160 20.88 20.63 6.01
N PRO A 161 20.04 21.56 6.52
CA PRO A 161 19.17 22.36 5.67
C PRO A 161 19.97 23.02 4.53
N ASN A 162 19.39 22.99 3.30
CA ASN A 162 19.96 23.56 2.08
C ASN A 162 21.27 22.92 1.54
N GLU A 163 21.72 21.82 2.11
CA GLU A 163 22.82 21.03 1.56
C GLU A 163 22.30 19.98 0.55
N PRO A 164 23.13 19.46 -0.35
CA PRO A 164 22.82 18.30 -1.18
C PRO A 164 22.43 17.07 -0.35
N PHE A 165 21.74 16.11 -0.94
CA PHE A 165 21.43 14.84 -0.26
C PHE A 165 22.70 14.15 0.20
N GLY A 166 22.64 13.60 1.41
CA GLY A 166 23.71 12.76 1.96
C GLY A 166 23.77 11.38 1.31
N THR A 167 24.74 10.58 1.74
CA THR A 167 24.87 9.18 1.30
C THR A 167 23.69 8.37 1.84
N ARG A 168 22.95 7.72 0.96
CA ARG A 168 21.77 6.93 1.31
C ARG A 168 22.14 5.51 1.74
N ASN A 169 21.38 4.99 2.70
CA ASN A 169 21.33 3.59 3.04
C ASN A 169 19.94 3.03 2.74
N GLU A 170 19.89 1.83 2.17
CA GLU A 170 18.66 1.12 1.87
C GLU A 170 18.28 0.25 3.08
N LEU A 171 17.09 0.44 3.62
CA LEU A 171 16.56 -0.34 4.74
C LEU A 171 15.65 -1.45 4.23
N LYS A 172 15.87 -2.68 4.70
CA LYS A 172 15.08 -3.87 4.38
C LYS A 172 14.50 -4.52 5.63
N ASN A 173 13.60 -5.50 5.44
CA ASN A 173 12.88 -6.22 6.50
C ASN A 173 11.84 -5.35 7.22
N LEU A 174 11.10 -4.55 6.45
CA LEU A 174 10.09 -3.61 6.95
C LEU A 174 8.68 -4.21 6.77
N ASN A 175 8.31 -5.14 7.64
CA ASN A 175 7.11 -5.98 7.49
C ASN A 175 5.84 -5.38 8.13
N SER A 176 5.86 -4.12 8.54
CA SER A 176 4.71 -3.38 9.04
C SER A 176 4.96 -1.88 8.95
N PHE A 177 3.90 -1.07 8.92
CA PHE A 177 4.00 0.39 8.96
C PHE A 177 4.75 0.89 10.21
N ARG A 178 4.55 0.23 11.35
CA ARG A 178 5.30 0.52 12.58
C ARG A 178 6.80 0.26 12.39
N PHE A 179 7.18 -0.82 11.72
CA PHE A 179 8.60 -1.12 11.48
C PHE A 179 9.22 -0.14 10.49
N ILE A 180 8.47 0.36 9.50
CA ILE A 180 8.92 1.43 8.61
C ILE A 180 9.29 2.67 9.44
N GLU A 181 8.41 3.12 10.32
CA GLU A 181 8.63 4.29 11.17
C GLU A 181 9.85 4.12 12.09
N MET A 182 9.90 3.01 12.83
CA MET A 182 10.97 2.73 13.78
C MET A 182 12.32 2.58 13.08
N ALA A 183 12.38 1.89 11.94
CA ALA A 183 13.61 1.69 11.20
C ALA A 183 14.16 2.99 10.62
N ILE A 184 13.30 3.84 10.05
CA ILE A 184 13.72 5.14 9.51
C ILE A 184 14.24 6.03 10.63
N ASN A 185 13.54 6.13 11.77
CA ASN A 185 13.97 6.94 12.90
C ASN A 185 15.31 6.43 13.48
N SER A 186 15.48 5.11 13.63
CA SER A 186 16.73 4.49 14.09
C SER A 186 17.88 4.79 13.13
N GLU A 187 17.65 4.71 11.82
CA GLU A 187 18.69 4.97 10.82
C GLU A 187 19.03 6.45 10.72
N ILE A 188 18.07 7.34 10.84
CA ILE A 188 18.30 8.80 10.91
C ILE A 188 19.21 9.11 12.09
N GLN A 189 18.90 8.59 13.29
CA GLN A 189 19.71 8.85 14.47
C GLN A 189 21.11 8.29 14.31
N ARG A 190 21.26 7.06 13.83
CA ARG A 190 22.57 6.45 13.57
C ARG A 190 23.42 7.29 12.60
N GLN A 191 22.83 7.81 11.52
CA GLN A 191 23.56 8.63 10.56
C GLN A 191 23.98 9.97 11.16
N ILE A 192 23.12 10.59 11.99
CA ILE A 192 23.46 11.82 12.71
C ILE A 192 24.63 11.57 13.63
N ASP A 193 24.57 10.54 14.48
CA ASP A 193 25.64 10.21 15.44
C ASP A 193 26.99 9.99 14.74
N VAL A 194 27.01 9.22 13.65
CA VAL A 194 28.23 8.98 12.87
C VAL A 194 28.82 10.28 12.30
N LEU A 195 27.95 11.16 11.78
CA LEU A 195 28.42 12.43 11.19
C LEU A 195 28.87 13.45 12.25
N GLU A 196 28.21 13.50 13.41
CA GLU A 196 28.59 14.36 14.53
C GLU A 196 29.92 13.91 15.15
N ASP A 197 30.21 12.59 15.18
CA ASP A 197 31.50 12.02 15.59
C ASP A 197 32.61 12.22 14.54
N GLY A 198 32.32 12.92 13.43
CA GLY A 198 33.31 13.19 12.36
C GLY A 198 33.52 12.01 11.41
N GLY A 199 32.71 10.97 11.50
CA GLY A 199 32.70 9.81 10.59
C GLY A 199 32.08 10.11 9.23
N LYS A 200 32.00 9.07 8.41
CA LYS A 200 31.36 9.12 7.06
C LYS A 200 30.32 8.01 6.92
N ILE A 201 29.20 8.34 6.27
CA ILE A 201 28.22 7.33 5.91
C ILE A 201 28.69 6.62 4.64
N LEU A 202 28.80 5.29 4.72
CA LEU A 202 29.05 4.43 3.58
C LEU A 202 27.69 3.94 3.02
N GLN A 203 27.56 3.90 1.69
CA GLN A 203 26.38 3.37 1.05
C GLN A 203 26.28 1.86 1.29
N ALA A 204 25.20 1.42 1.91
CA ALA A 204 24.98 0.02 2.25
C ALA A 204 23.50 -0.35 2.24
N THR A 205 23.21 -1.63 2.01
CA THR A 205 21.91 -2.22 2.35
C THR A 205 21.97 -2.66 3.81
N ARG A 206 20.99 -2.23 4.60
CA ARG A 206 20.90 -2.49 6.03
C ARG A 206 19.63 -3.23 6.37
N LEU A 207 19.74 -4.25 7.19
CA LEU A 207 18.60 -5.02 7.70
C LEU A 207 18.15 -4.41 9.03
N TYR A 208 16.85 -4.10 9.11
CA TYR A 208 16.26 -3.65 10.38
C TYR A 208 15.99 -4.86 11.28
N ASP A 209 16.38 -4.75 12.54
CA ASP A 209 16.10 -5.72 13.61
C ASP A 209 15.08 -5.11 14.59
N PRO A 210 13.82 -5.58 14.58
CA PRO A 210 12.79 -5.03 15.46
C PRO A 210 12.99 -5.39 16.94
N ALA A 211 13.74 -6.44 17.26
CA ALA A 211 13.98 -6.84 18.65
C ALA A 211 14.92 -5.87 19.36
N THR A 212 15.92 -5.36 18.65
CA THR A 212 16.92 -4.41 19.18
C THR A 212 16.64 -2.97 18.76
N ASN A 213 15.68 -2.73 17.85
CA ASN A 213 15.41 -1.45 17.21
C ASN A 213 16.67 -0.82 16.58
N THR A 214 17.46 -1.64 15.90
CA THR A 214 18.70 -1.20 15.25
C THR A 214 18.76 -1.66 13.80
N THR A 215 19.67 -1.07 13.02
CA THR A 215 19.97 -1.50 11.66
C THR A 215 21.39 -2.08 11.60
N ARG A 216 21.57 -3.20 10.89
CA ARG A 216 22.90 -3.78 10.63
C ARG A 216 23.19 -3.86 9.15
N ALA A 217 24.44 -3.57 8.74
CA ALA A 217 24.83 -3.74 7.35
C ALA A 217 24.75 -5.23 6.95
N MET A 218 24.17 -5.50 5.81
CA MET A 218 24.11 -6.87 5.24
C MET A 218 25.37 -7.18 4.43
N ARG A 219 25.81 -6.23 3.63
CA ARG A 219 27.04 -6.23 2.81
C ARG A 219 27.41 -4.79 2.53
N ASP A 220 28.69 -4.50 2.46
CA ASP A 220 29.16 -3.30 1.81
C ASP A 220 28.82 -3.43 0.33
N LYS A 221 28.05 -2.53 -0.24
CA LYS A 221 27.90 -2.43 -1.70
C LYS A 221 29.20 -1.85 -2.24
N GLU A 222 30.16 -2.71 -2.51
CA GLU A 222 31.18 -2.41 -3.47
C GLU A 222 30.46 -2.29 -4.82
N GLU A 223 30.33 -1.07 -5.32
CA GLU A 223 29.78 -0.65 -6.60
C GLU A 223 28.27 -0.95 -6.81
N ALA A 224 27.59 0.00 -7.42
CA ALA A 224 26.23 -0.21 -7.91
C ALA A 224 26.20 -1.47 -8.79
N ASN A 225 25.41 -2.47 -8.39
CA ASN A 225 25.31 -3.70 -9.19
C ASN A 225 24.98 -3.31 -10.62
N ASP A 226 25.95 -3.49 -11.53
CA ASP A 226 25.71 -3.37 -12.96
C ASP A 226 24.87 -4.57 -13.39
N TYR A 227 23.54 -4.40 -13.40
CA TYR A 227 22.61 -5.45 -13.79
C TYR A 227 22.66 -5.73 -15.29
N ARG A 228 23.46 -4.99 -16.07
CA ARG A 228 23.63 -5.18 -17.52
C ARG A 228 22.30 -5.37 -18.22
N TYR A 229 21.39 -4.42 -18.01
CA TYR A 229 20.09 -4.42 -18.64
C TYR A 229 20.21 -4.50 -20.16
N PHE A 230 19.40 -5.35 -20.76
CA PHE A 230 19.20 -5.38 -22.22
C PHE A 230 17.76 -5.83 -22.50
N PRO A 231 17.18 -5.41 -23.66
CA PRO A 231 15.83 -5.80 -24.04
C PRO A 231 15.64 -7.31 -24.04
N ASP A 232 14.56 -7.80 -23.43
CA ASP A 232 14.24 -9.22 -23.42
C ASP A 232 13.90 -9.68 -24.84
N PRO A 233 14.66 -10.63 -25.43
CA PRO A 233 14.45 -11.06 -26.82
C PRO A 233 13.17 -11.88 -27.00
N ASP A 234 12.60 -12.40 -25.92
CA ASP A 234 11.41 -13.25 -25.96
C ASP A 234 10.11 -12.45 -25.83
N LEU A 235 10.21 -11.15 -25.43
CA LEU A 235 9.06 -10.27 -25.23
C LEU A 235 9.10 -9.11 -26.23
N LEU A 236 8.08 -9.02 -27.07
CA LEU A 236 7.91 -7.88 -27.95
C LEU A 236 7.54 -6.63 -27.17
N PRO A 237 7.96 -5.43 -27.64
CA PRO A 237 7.46 -4.17 -27.09
C PRO A 237 5.94 -4.12 -27.11
N VAL A 238 5.35 -3.71 -25.99
CA VAL A 238 3.91 -3.57 -25.85
C VAL A 238 3.50 -2.17 -26.25
N GLN A 239 2.60 -2.07 -27.19
CA GLN A 239 1.96 -0.81 -27.55
C GLN A 239 0.60 -0.73 -26.89
N ILE A 240 0.36 0.36 -26.19
CA ILE A 240 -0.91 0.65 -25.54
C ILE A 240 -1.54 1.81 -26.29
N ASP A 241 -2.64 1.52 -26.98
CA ASP A 241 -3.39 2.51 -27.72
C ASP A 241 -4.38 3.28 -26.83
N ASP A 242 -4.88 4.38 -27.34
CA ASP A 242 -5.81 5.23 -26.63
C ASP A 242 -7.14 4.51 -26.34
N ASP A 243 -7.59 3.64 -27.22
CA ASP A 243 -8.81 2.83 -27.03
C ASP A 243 -8.67 1.89 -25.81
N THR A 244 -7.50 1.30 -25.63
CA THR A 244 -7.19 0.50 -24.43
C THR A 244 -7.19 1.35 -23.17
N ILE A 245 -6.58 2.53 -23.22
CA ILE A 245 -6.56 3.49 -22.09
C ILE A 245 -7.99 3.90 -21.74
N ASP A 246 -8.81 4.28 -22.72
CA ASP A 246 -10.18 4.73 -22.49
C ASP A 246 -11.07 3.61 -21.96
N ARG A 247 -10.91 2.39 -22.48
CA ARG A 247 -11.61 1.20 -21.96
C ARG A 247 -11.28 0.96 -20.49
N ILE A 248 -10.00 1.03 -20.11
CA ILE A 248 -9.58 0.83 -18.72
C ILE A 248 -10.09 1.98 -17.85
N ARG A 249 -9.98 3.23 -18.31
CA ARG A 249 -10.50 4.41 -17.61
C ARG A 249 -11.98 4.29 -17.31
N ALA A 250 -12.78 3.77 -18.22
CA ALA A 250 -14.20 3.53 -18.02
C ALA A 250 -14.50 2.48 -16.92
N THR A 251 -13.52 1.65 -16.56
CA THR A 251 -13.63 0.66 -15.48
C THR A 251 -13.03 1.11 -14.15
N MET A 252 -12.45 2.32 -14.10
CA MET A 252 -11.88 2.84 -12.85
C MET A 252 -12.98 3.08 -11.82
N PRO A 253 -12.82 2.60 -10.59
CA PRO A 253 -13.71 3.00 -9.51
C PRO A 253 -13.45 4.46 -9.15
N GLU A 254 -14.42 5.10 -8.51
CA GLU A 254 -14.19 6.35 -7.80
C GLU A 254 -13.07 6.16 -6.78
N LEU A 255 -12.06 7.03 -6.78
CA LEU A 255 -10.89 6.90 -5.91
C LEU A 255 -11.21 7.24 -4.44
N PRO A 256 -10.44 6.73 -3.47
CA PRO A 256 -10.71 6.96 -2.04
C PRO A 256 -10.88 8.43 -1.67
N ALA A 257 -10.00 9.31 -2.18
CA ALA A 257 -10.03 10.75 -1.89
C ALA A 257 -11.29 11.42 -2.47
N ASP A 258 -11.64 11.11 -3.71
CA ASP A 258 -12.84 11.66 -4.37
C ASP A 258 -14.11 11.19 -3.66
N ARG A 259 -14.14 9.90 -3.27
CA ARG A 259 -15.27 9.32 -2.53
C ARG A 259 -15.41 9.95 -1.16
N ARG A 260 -14.30 10.15 -0.43
CA ARG A 260 -14.28 10.86 0.86
C ARG A 260 -14.87 12.25 0.71
N GLN A 261 -14.42 13.03 -0.27
CA GLN A 261 -14.94 14.37 -0.54
C GLN A 261 -16.43 14.33 -0.88
N ARG A 262 -16.85 13.42 -1.76
CA ARG A 262 -18.27 13.28 -2.13
C ARG A 262 -19.15 12.94 -0.92
N LEU A 263 -18.71 12.04 -0.04
CA LEU A 263 -19.48 11.70 1.17
C LEU A 263 -19.66 12.90 2.10
N GLN A 264 -18.64 13.77 2.22
CA GLN A 264 -18.75 15.01 2.96
C GLN A 264 -19.74 15.98 2.32
N ASP A 265 -19.59 16.24 1.02
CA ASP A 265 -20.38 17.21 0.29
C ASP A 265 -21.86 16.82 0.15
N THR A 266 -22.14 15.53 -0.07
CA THR A 266 -23.49 15.05 -0.37
C THR A 266 -24.25 14.55 0.85
N LEU A 267 -23.55 14.02 1.86
CA LEU A 267 -24.18 13.42 3.06
C LEU A 267 -23.89 14.21 4.35
N GLY A 268 -23.12 15.29 4.27
CA GLY A 268 -22.76 16.13 5.41
C GLY A 268 -21.96 15.40 6.49
N LEU A 269 -21.20 14.36 6.13
CA LEU A 269 -20.34 13.64 7.05
C LEU A 269 -19.15 14.52 7.46
N SER A 270 -18.66 14.32 8.70
CA SER A 270 -17.41 14.93 9.11
C SER A 270 -16.23 14.32 8.33
N ASP A 271 -15.12 15.03 8.31
CA ASP A 271 -13.89 14.54 7.74
C ASP A 271 -13.46 13.20 8.38
N TYR A 272 -13.52 13.11 9.70
CA TYR A 272 -13.25 11.90 10.47
C TYR A 272 -14.14 10.71 10.06
N ASP A 273 -15.48 10.94 9.94
CA ASP A 273 -16.39 9.84 9.56
C ASP A 273 -16.11 9.36 8.14
N SER A 274 -15.97 10.29 7.21
CA SER A 274 -15.73 9.98 5.79
C SER A 274 -14.38 9.27 5.59
N GLN A 275 -13.37 9.64 6.36
CA GLN A 275 -12.07 8.98 6.38
C GLN A 275 -12.18 7.51 6.80
N ILE A 276 -12.81 7.23 7.95
CA ILE A 276 -12.96 5.86 8.43
C ILE A 276 -13.77 5.03 7.44
N LEU A 277 -14.89 5.55 6.96
CA LEU A 277 -15.77 4.86 6.04
C LEU A 277 -15.15 4.59 4.67
N THR A 278 -14.19 5.40 4.25
CA THR A 278 -13.40 5.18 3.03
C THR A 278 -12.07 4.47 3.27
N GLY A 279 -11.84 3.93 4.46
CA GLY A 279 -10.63 3.16 4.79
C GLY A 279 -10.45 1.90 3.94
N SER A 280 -11.56 1.28 3.49
CA SER A 280 -11.55 0.22 2.47
C SER A 280 -12.72 0.37 1.52
N LYS A 281 -12.56 -0.14 0.28
CA LYS A 281 -13.62 -0.14 -0.74
C LYS A 281 -14.86 -0.88 -0.28
N ALA A 282 -14.70 -2.01 0.41
CA ALA A 282 -15.79 -2.82 0.92
C ALA A 282 -16.59 -2.09 2.01
N LEU A 283 -15.90 -1.42 2.94
CA LEU A 283 -16.55 -0.64 3.99
C LEU A 283 -17.35 0.53 3.40
N ALA A 284 -16.77 1.25 2.46
CA ALA A 284 -17.46 2.34 1.78
C ALA A 284 -18.69 1.85 1.02
N ASN A 285 -18.59 0.72 0.31
CA ASN A 285 -19.72 0.11 -0.37
C ASN A 285 -20.83 -0.33 0.60
N PHE A 286 -20.45 -0.93 1.72
CA PHE A 286 -21.41 -1.35 2.75
C PHE A 286 -22.14 -0.14 3.34
N PHE A 287 -21.42 0.93 3.68
CA PHE A 287 -22.02 2.17 4.17
C PHE A 287 -23.02 2.77 3.17
N GLU A 288 -22.63 2.90 1.91
CA GLU A 288 -23.53 3.48 0.88
C GLU A 288 -24.72 2.57 0.60
N ALA A 289 -24.56 1.25 0.67
CA ALA A 289 -25.69 0.32 0.56
C ALA A 289 -26.71 0.53 1.70
N VAL A 290 -26.24 0.73 2.94
CA VAL A 290 -27.11 1.08 4.07
C VAL A 290 -27.82 2.42 3.83
N VAL A 291 -27.07 3.46 3.43
CA VAL A 291 -27.65 4.80 3.18
C VAL A 291 -28.68 4.78 2.05
N ALA A 292 -28.44 3.98 1.00
CA ALA A 292 -29.39 3.82 -0.10
C ALA A 292 -30.76 3.26 0.37
N LEU A 293 -30.75 2.46 1.44
CA LEU A 293 -31.97 1.86 2.00
C LEU A 293 -32.67 2.78 2.99
N VAL A 294 -31.91 3.44 3.90
CA VAL A 294 -32.49 4.27 4.97
C VAL A 294 -32.71 5.73 4.55
N GLY A 295 -32.14 6.16 3.43
CA GLY A 295 -32.16 7.54 2.95
C GLY A 295 -31.04 8.41 3.51
N THR A 296 -30.70 9.47 2.76
CA THR A 296 -29.58 10.38 3.07
C THR A 296 -29.72 11.09 4.41
N ASN A 297 -30.95 11.34 4.87
CA ASN A 297 -31.24 11.96 6.18
C ASN A 297 -30.72 11.12 7.36
N HIS A 298 -30.50 9.82 7.16
CA HIS A 298 -30.00 8.90 8.18
C HIS A 298 -28.52 8.53 7.99
N ALA A 299 -27.82 9.19 7.05
CA ALA A 299 -26.41 8.89 6.76
C ALA A 299 -25.50 8.98 8.00
N LYS A 300 -25.67 10.01 8.83
CA LYS A 300 -24.90 10.16 10.07
C LYS A 300 -25.21 9.05 11.08
N THR A 301 -26.46 8.64 11.18
CA THR A 301 -26.87 7.52 12.04
C THR A 301 -26.25 6.22 11.55
N ALA A 302 -26.30 5.97 10.25
CA ALA A 302 -25.67 4.79 9.63
C ALA A 302 -24.15 4.78 9.88
N ALA A 303 -23.48 5.93 9.69
CA ALA A 303 -22.05 6.06 9.97
C ALA A 303 -21.73 5.70 11.43
N ASN A 304 -22.47 6.24 12.38
CA ASN A 304 -22.25 5.97 13.81
C ASN A 304 -22.42 4.49 14.16
N TRP A 305 -23.48 3.82 13.66
CA TRP A 305 -23.68 2.39 13.89
C TRP A 305 -22.60 1.51 13.26
N ILE A 306 -22.16 1.86 12.05
CA ILE A 306 -21.09 1.12 11.38
C ILE A 306 -19.77 1.30 12.12
N MET A 307 -19.36 2.55 12.40
CA MET A 307 -18.05 2.83 12.98
C MET A 307 -17.97 2.44 14.46
N GLY A 308 -19.03 2.63 15.24
CA GLY A 308 -19.06 2.32 16.67
C GLY A 308 -19.31 0.84 16.92
N ASP A 309 -20.52 0.38 16.60
CA ASP A 309 -20.97 -0.94 17.02
C ASP A 309 -20.50 -2.06 16.09
N LEU A 310 -20.71 -1.91 14.76
CA LEU A 310 -20.40 -2.98 13.83
C LEU A 310 -18.89 -3.22 13.70
N LEU A 311 -18.11 -2.18 13.42
CA LEU A 311 -16.65 -2.31 13.32
C LEU A 311 -16.03 -2.69 14.68
N GLY A 312 -16.58 -2.20 15.81
CA GLY A 312 -16.14 -2.61 17.14
C GLY A 312 -16.31 -4.11 17.39
N ALA A 313 -17.45 -4.68 16.98
CA ALA A 313 -17.70 -6.11 17.07
C ALA A 313 -16.82 -6.93 16.10
N LEU A 314 -16.69 -6.49 14.85
CA LEU A 314 -15.86 -7.16 13.86
C LEU A 314 -14.38 -7.18 14.27
N ASN A 315 -13.84 -6.06 14.76
CA ASN A 315 -12.45 -5.96 15.22
C ASN A 315 -12.19 -6.90 16.42
N LYS A 316 -13.16 -7.04 17.33
CA LYS A 316 -13.03 -7.99 18.45
C LYS A 316 -12.93 -9.44 17.97
N ASP A 317 -13.63 -9.77 16.89
CA ASP A 317 -13.65 -11.10 16.27
C ASP A 317 -12.56 -11.28 15.20
N GLU A 318 -11.68 -10.29 15.00
CA GLU A 318 -10.65 -10.27 13.95
C GLU A 318 -11.23 -10.46 12.53
N LYS A 319 -12.42 -9.91 12.29
CA LYS A 319 -13.14 -10.01 11.00
C LYS A 319 -13.12 -8.71 10.23
N THR A 320 -13.19 -8.82 8.91
CA THR A 320 -13.38 -7.68 8.00
C THR A 320 -14.88 -7.43 7.75
N ILE A 321 -15.20 -6.30 7.11
CA ILE A 321 -16.60 -5.97 6.78
C ILE A 321 -17.23 -6.99 5.81
N GLU A 322 -16.45 -7.59 4.92
CA GLU A 322 -16.90 -8.64 4.01
C GLU A 322 -17.30 -9.93 4.76
N GLN A 323 -16.74 -10.14 5.94
CA GLN A 323 -17.03 -11.27 6.81
C GLN A 323 -18.13 -10.95 7.84
N SER A 324 -18.76 -9.77 7.68
CA SER A 324 -19.83 -9.36 8.59
C SER A 324 -21.00 -10.37 8.58
N PRO A 325 -21.45 -10.84 9.75
CA PRO A 325 -22.66 -11.66 9.84
C PRO A 325 -23.96 -10.85 9.60
N ILE A 326 -23.85 -9.51 9.57
CA ILE A 326 -24.97 -8.59 9.39
C ILE A 326 -24.87 -7.97 8.01
N SER A 327 -25.92 -8.11 7.19
CA SER A 327 -25.99 -7.47 5.89
C SER A 327 -26.39 -5.98 5.99
N ALA A 328 -26.18 -5.22 4.90
CA ALA A 328 -26.61 -3.84 4.82
C ALA A 328 -28.12 -3.67 5.03
N GLU A 329 -28.94 -4.62 4.52
CA GLU A 329 -30.39 -4.62 4.69
C GLU A 329 -30.83 -4.85 6.13
N GLN A 330 -30.11 -5.72 6.86
CA GLN A 330 -30.39 -5.96 8.28
C GLN A 330 -30.06 -4.74 9.13
N LEU A 331 -28.93 -4.11 8.87
CA LEU A 331 -28.55 -2.88 9.57
C LEU A 331 -29.49 -1.73 9.23
N ALA A 332 -29.90 -1.59 7.97
CA ALA A 332 -30.87 -0.60 7.54
C ALA A 332 -32.20 -0.75 8.28
N LYS A 333 -32.73 -1.98 8.38
CA LYS A 333 -33.96 -2.27 9.14
C LYS A 333 -33.84 -1.91 10.63
N LEU A 334 -32.67 -2.15 11.23
CA LEU A 334 -32.41 -1.75 12.62
C LEU A 334 -32.47 -0.22 12.78
N ILE A 335 -31.80 0.50 11.88
CA ILE A 335 -31.79 1.98 11.89
C ILE A 335 -33.21 2.53 11.70
N GLU A 336 -34.01 1.97 10.80
CA GLU A 336 -35.42 2.36 10.61
C GLU A 336 -36.23 2.20 11.89
N ARG A 337 -36.09 1.05 12.59
CA ARG A 337 -36.82 0.79 13.85
C ARG A 337 -36.38 1.67 15.02
N ILE A 338 -35.15 2.11 14.99
CA ILE A 338 -34.66 3.10 15.96
C ILE A 338 -35.20 4.49 15.62
N SER A 339 -35.22 4.83 14.35
CA SER A 339 -35.68 6.15 13.87
C SER A 339 -37.19 6.37 14.03
N ASP A 340 -38.01 5.31 13.94
CA ASP A 340 -39.45 5.34 14.19
C ASP A 340 -39.83 5.17 15.69
N ASN A 341 -38.83 5.11 16.58
CA ASN A 341 -38.97 4.88 18.02
C ASN A 341 -39.59 3.50 18.40
N THR A 342 -39.62 2.53 17.48
CA THR A 342 -40.03 1.16 17.79
C THR A 342 -39.02 0.46 18.68
N LEU A 343 -37.74 0.78 18.52
CA LEU A 343 -36.64 0.30 19.33
C LEU A 343 -35.88 1.45 20.01
N SER A 344 -35.53 1.27 21.28
CA SER A 344 -34.64 2.19 21.98
C SER A 344 -33.17 1.75 21.81
N VAL A 345 -32.27 2.68 21.52
CA VAL A 345 -30.82 2.43 21.46
C VAL A 345 -30.33 1.79 22.76
N SER A 346 -30.72 2.31 23.91
CA SER A 346 -30.34 1.79 25.22
C SER A 346 -30.83 0.34 25.45
N TYR A 347 -32.03 0.00 24.96
CA TYR A 347 -32.58 -1.35 25.08
C TYR A 347 -31.87 -2.35 24.18
N THR A 348 -31.44 -1.92 23.00
CA THR A 348 -30.69 -2.75 22.04
C THR A 348 -29.33 -3.14 22.60
N HIS A 349 -28.62 -2.21 23.19
CA HIS A 349 -27.33 -2.45 23.87
C HIS A 349 -27.48 -3.37 25.10
N LEU A 350 -28.53 -3.19 25.91
CA LEU A 350 -28.79 -4.07 27.06
C LEU A 350 -29.06 -5.51 26.64
N ARG A 351 -29.85 -5.75 25.59
CA ARG A 351 -30.15 -7.10 25.07
C ARG A 351 -28.95 -7.79 24.46
N ALA A 352 -28.07 -7.06 23.79
CA ALA A 352 -26.82 -7.61 23.26
C ALA A 352 -25.93 -8.14 24.39
N HIS A 353 -25.91 -7.46 25.55
CA HIS A 353 -25.19 -7.91 26.73
C HIS A 353 -25.86 -9.12 27.39
N GLU A 354 -27.18 -9.18 27.47
CA GLU A 354 -27.91 -10.30 28.07
C GLU A 354 -27.80 -11.59 27.27
N THR A 355 -27.80 -11.51 25.91
CA THR A 355 -27.66 -12.69 25.05
C THR A 355 -26.26 -13.26 25.02
N SER A 356 -25.23 -12.48 25.34
CA SER A 356 -23.85 -12.97 25.47
C SER A 356 -23.59 -13.75 26.79
N LEU A 357 -24.50 -13.68 27.75
CA LEU A 357 -24.41 -14.40 29.01
C LEU A 357 -25.18 -15.76 29.00
N HIS A 358 -25.90 -16.05 27.91
CA HIS A 358 -26.73 -17.25 27.77
C HIS A 358 -26.33 -18.17 26.60
N LEU A 359 -25.16 -17.91 25.95
CA LEU A 359 -24.50 -18.82 25.04
C LEU A 359 -23.14 -19.22 25.60
#